data_6bf218388dd845ac961590d35ab44220
#
_entry.id   6bf218388dd845ac961590d35ab44220
#
_cell.length_a   1.000
_cell.length_b   1.000
_cell.length_c   1.000
_cell.angle_alpha   90.00
_cell.angle_beta   90.00
_cell.angle_gamma   90.00
#
_symmetry.space_group_name_H-M   'P 1'
#
loop_
_entity.id
_entity.type
_entity.pdbx_description
1 polymer ?
#
loop_
_entity_poly.entity_id
_entity_poly.type
_entity_poly.pdbx_seq_one_letter_code
_entity_poly.pdbx_strand_id
1 'polypeptide(L)'
;VECVRVQTAAEMLQAALNAFQSADAAICAAAVADYTPAAPADHKLKKANERFDRIELVETVDILAELSRQKGERRVIGFAAETDNVVEYAERKLARKGCDAIIANDVSRADSGFGTDTNKAWIVSTTDTQELPVLTKPQLADTILNLLQNL
;
A
#
# COMPACT_ATOMS: atom_id res chain seq x y z
N VAL A 1 16.27 -13.46 -1.24
CA VAL A 1 15.41 -12.37 -0.77
C VAL A 1 15.38 -12.43 0.76
N GLU A 2 15.73 -11.34 1.42
CA GLU A 2 15.58 -11.20 2.86
C GLU A 2 14.10 -10.93 3.19
N CYS A 3 13.59 -11.57 4.25
CA CYS A 3 12.19 -11.43 4.64
C CYS A 3 12.12 -11.05 6.14
N VAL A 4 11.52 -9.89 6.42
CA VAL A 4 11.27 -9.41 7.79
C VAL A 4 9.80 -9.65 8.13
N ARG A 5 9.53 -10.48 9.15
CA ARG A 5 8.16 -10.76 9.61
C ARG A 5 7.72 -9.69 10.61
N VAL A 6 6.55 -9.12 10.39
CA VAL A 6 5.92 -8.10 11.24
C VAL A 6 4.46 -8.44 11.48
N GLN A 7 3.88 -7.95 12.59
CA GLN A 7 2.49 -8.20 12.95
C GLN A 7 1.64 -6.92 12.96
N THR A 8 2.25 -5.78 13.25
CA THR A 8 1.55 -4.50 13.38
C THR A 8 2.00 -3.50 12.31
N ALA A 9 1.17 -2.49 12.03
CA ALA A 9 1.52 -1.40 11.14
C ALA A 9 2.75 -0.62 11.66
N ALA A 10 2.88 -0.46 12.97
CA ALA A 10 4.04 0.20 13.59
C ALA A 10 5.34 -0.57 13.36
N GLU A 11 5.32 -1.91 13.53
CA GLU A 11 6.46 -2.77 13.22
C GLU A 11 6.81 -2.74 11.73
N MET A 12 5.79 -2.76 10.85
CA MET A 12 6.00 -2.64 9.39
C MET A 12 6.65 -1.30 9.03
N LEU A 13 6.18 -0.19 9.60
CA LEU A 13 6.78 1.12 9.39
C LEU A 13 8.26 1.12 9.77
N GLN A 14 8.59 0.62 10.97
CA GLN A 14 9.97 0.60 11.45
C GLN A 14 10.88 -0.28 10.58
N ALA A 15 10.41 -1.46 10.21
CA ALA A 15 11.14 -2.37 9.34
C ALA A 15 11.35 -1.77 7.93
N ALA A 16 10.30 -1.15 7.36
CA ALA A 16 10.37 -0.49 6.06
C ALA A 16 11.35 0.70 6.08
N LEU A 17 11.31 1.57 7.10
CA LEU A 17 12.22 2.69 7.23
C LEU A 17 13.67 2.24 7.36
N ASN A 18 13.93 1.19 8.14
CA ASN A 18 15.29 0.64 8.31
C ASN A 18 15.81 0.09 6.98
N ALA A 19 15.02 -0.72 6.27
CA ALA A 19 15.40 -1.29 4.98
C ALA A 19 15.58 -0.20 3.91
N PHE A 20 14.75 0.84 3.93
CA PHE A 20 14.78 1.93 2.95
C PHE A 20 16.04 2.81 3.05
N GLN A 21 16.79 2.77 4.15
CA GLN A 21 18.04 3.52 4.26
C GLN A 21 19.09 3.10 3.23
N SER A 22 19.09 1.83 2.83
CA SER A 22 20.05 1.26 1.87
C SER A 22 19.41 0.76 0.56
N ALA A 23 18.11 0.97 0.39
CA ALA A 23 17.39 0.57 -0.81
C ALA A 23 17.27 1.73 -1.80
N ASP A 24 17.26 1.42 -3.10
CA ASP A 24 17.07 2.38 -4.19
C ASP A 24 15.59 2.71 -4.41
N ALA A 25 14.70 1.80 -4.02
CA ALA A 25 13.26 1.97 -4.19
C ALA A 25 12.45 1.25 -3.11
N ALA A 26 11.20 1.69 -2.91
CA ALA A 26 10.19 1.01 -2.11
C ALA A 26 8.91 0.80 -2.91
N ILE A 27 8.33 -0.41 -2.83
CA ILE A 27 7.04 -0.75 -3.42
C ILE A 27 6.09 -1.14 -2.30
N CYS A 28 5.08 -0.30 -2.05
CA CYS A 28 4.11 -0.46 -0.96
C CYS A 28 2.83 -1.13 -1.48
N ALA A 29 2.81 -2.46 -1.50
CA ALA A 29 1.68 -3.25 -2.00
C ALA A 29 0.73 -3.75 -0.90
N ALA A 30 1.09 -3.62 0.37
CA ALA A 30 0.29 -4.09 1.50
C ALA A 30 -0.94 -3.21 1.75
N ALA A 31 -2.07 -3.86 2.06
CA ALA A 31 -3.27 -3.19 2.55
C ALA A 31 -3.14 -2.98 4.07
N VAL A 32 -2.55 -1.88 4.49
CA VAL A 32 -2.40 -1.51 5.90
C VAL A 32 -3.67 -0.80 6.35
N ALA A 33 -4.21 -1.18 7.52
CA ALA A 33 -5.39 -0.54 8.08
C ALA A 33 -5.09 0.92 8.50
N ASP A 34 -6.01 1.83 8.17
CA ASP A 34 -5.88 3.26 8.51
C ASP A 34 -6.10 3.53 10.01
N TYR A 35 -6.73 2.59 10.72
CA TYR A 35 -7.06 2.73 12.14
C TYR A 35 -6.66 1.50 12.94
N THR A 36 -6.30 1.73 14.19
CA THR A 36 -6.01 0.69 15.19
C THR A 36 -6.71 1.00 16.51
N PRO A 37 -7.03 0.02 17.37
CA PRO A 37 -7.50 0.28 18.71
C PRO A 37 -6.55 1.18 19.50
N ALA A 38 -7.08 2.23 20.17
CA ALA A 38 -6.29 3.14 21.00
C ALA A 38 -5.63 2.41 22.19
N ALA A 39 -6.30 1.40 22.73
CA ALA A 39 -5.83 0.58 23.85
C ALA A 39 -6.04 -0.90 23.51
N PRO A 40 -5.12 -1.54 22.74
CA PRO A 40 -5.18 -2.97 22.48
C PRO A 40 -4.94 -3.74 23.78
N ALA A 41 -5.76 -4.78 24.02
CA ALA A 41 -5.55 -5.66 25.17
C ALA A 41 -4.45 -6.67 24.88
N ASP A 42 -3.63 -6.95 25.88
CA ASP A 42 -2.55 -7.95 25.86
C ASP A 42 -3.03 -9.38 26.16
N HIS A 43 -4.30 -9.53 26.53
CA HIS A 43 -4.93 -10.80 26.88
C HIS A 43 -6.34 -10.92 26.29
N LYS A 44 -6.89 -12.13 26.34
CA LYS A 44 -8.26 -12.40 25.86
C LYS A 44 -9.28 -11.74 26.78
N LEU A 45 -10.02 -10.79 26.25
CA LEU A 45 -11.13 -10.13 26.92
C LEU A 45 -12.34 -11.08 27.04
N LYS A 46 -12.97 -11.12 28.24
CA LYS A 46 -14.12 -11.98 28.53
C LYS A 46 -15.39 -11.17 28.60
N LYS A 47 -16.39 -11.48 27.76
CA LYS A 47 -17.68 -10.80 27.69
C LYS A 47 -18.40 -10.70 29.04
N ALA A 48 -18.17 -11.63 29.97
CA ALA A 48 -18.79 -11.63 31.29
C ALA A 48 -18.26 -10.54 32.24
N ASN A 49 -17.04 -10.07 32.02
CA ASN A 49 -16.35 -9.15 32.93
C ASN A 49 -16.17 -7.75 32.36
N GLU A 50 -16.43 -7.58 31.06
CA GLU A 50 -16.12 -6.35 30.34
C GLU A 50 -17.24 -6.01 29.35
N ARG A 51 -17.54 -4.74 29.24
CA ARG A 51 -18.57 -4.23 28.34
C ARG A 51 -17.91 -3.70 27.08
N PHE A 52 -18.18 -4.35 25.93
CA PHE A 52 -17.64 -3.98 24.61
C PHE A 52 -18.73 -3.34 23.74
N ASP A 53 -19.27 -2.24 24.19
CA ASP A 53 -20.23 -1.44 23.43
C ASP A 53 -19.55 -0.34 22.61
N ARG A 54 -18.23 -0.14 22.83
CA ARG A 54 -17.41 0.84 22.14
C ARG A 54 -15.96 0.38 22.05
N ILE A 55 -15.34 0.62 20.90
CA ILE A 55 -13.90 0.51 20.69
C ILE A 55 -13.43 1.89 20.23
N GLU A 56 -12.54 2.52 20.98
CA GLU A 56 -11.87 3.75 20.56
C GLU A 56 -10.77 3.41 19.57
N LEU A 57 -10.76 4.11 18.43
CA LEU A 57 -9.78 3.93 17.36
C LEU A 57 -8.91 5.17 17.24
N VAL A 58 -7.64 4.97 16.90
CA VAL A 58 -6.69 6.01 16.53
C VAL A 58 -6.13 5.74 15.12
N GLU A 59 -5.74 6.78 14.42
CA GLU A 59 -5.13 6.64 13.10
C GLU A 59 -3.77 5.94 13.21
N THR A 60 -3.50 5.04 12.27
CA THR A 60 -2.17 4.46 12.08
C THR A 60 -1.29 5.40 11.28
N VAL A 61 0.03 5.28 11.44
CA VAL A 61 0.97 6.05 10.62
C VAL A 61 0.93 5.54 9.17
N ASP A 62 0.82 6.47 8.23
CA ASP A 62 0.79 6.19 6.80
C ASP A 62 2.20 5.87 6.29
N ILE A 63 2.48 4.58 6.12
CA ILE A 63 3.80 4.08 5.71
C ILE A 63 4.21 4.62 4.34
N LEU A 64 3.29 4.66 3.37
CA LEU A 64 3.57 5.17 2.04
C LEU A 64 3.96 6.65 2.06
N ALA A 65 3.18 7.47 2.79
CA ALA A 65 3.47 8.88 2.92
C ALA A 65 4.80 9.13 3.66
N GLU A 66 5.09 8.33 4.70
CA GLU A 66 6.33 8.48 5.47
C GLU A 66 7.57 8.10 4.65
N LEU A 67 7.53 7.00 3.89
CA LEU A 67 8.60 6.63 2.96
C LEU A 67 8.77 7.68 1.87
N SER A 68 7.68 8.19 1.32
CA SER A 68 7.71 9.24 0.29
C SER A 68 8.35 10.53 0.80
N ARG A 69 8.07 10.92 2.05
CA ARG A 69 8.67 12.10 2.69
C ARG A 69 10.18 11.97 2.85
N GLN A 70 10.68 10.74 3.05
CA GLN A 70 12.11 10.45 3.26
C GLN A 70 12.83 9.96 2.00
N LYS A 71 12.17 9.93 0.84
CA LYS A 71 12.73 9.26 -0.34
C LYS A 71 13.99 9.92 -0.91
N GLY A 72 14.10 11.25 -0.86
CA GLY A 72 15.17 11.96 -1.57
C GLY A 72 15.15 11.63 -3.07
N GLU A 73 16.23 11.08 -3.61
CA GLU A 73 16.34 10.63 -5.00
C GLU A 73 15.83 9.19 -5.25
N ARG A 74 15.50 8.47 -4.18
CA ARG A 74 14.97 7.11 -4.26
C ARG A 74 13.52 7.11 -4.77
N ARG A 75 13.06 5.96 -5.28
CA ARG A 75 11.72 5.82 -5.83
C ARG A 75 10.76 5.17 -4.85
N VAL A 76 9.54 5.66 -4.81
CA VAL A 76 8.46 5.09 -3.99
C VAL A 76 7.23 4.88 -4.83
N ILE A 77 6.77 3.63 -4.92
CA ILE A 77 5.55 3.24 -5.62
C ILE A 77 4.53 2.74 -4.61
N GLY A 78 3.31 3.28 -4.69
CA GLY A 78 2.18 2.82 -3.90
C GLY A 78 1.19 2.00 -4.73
N PHE A 79 0.26 1.33 -4.05
CA PHE A 79 -0.88 0.65 -4.67
C PHE A 79 -2.18 1.30 -4.21
N ALA A 80 -3.18 1.28 -5.10
CA ALA A 80 -4.56 1.58 -4.79
C ALA A 80 -5.45 0.44 -5.28
N ALA A 81 -6.45 0.05 -4.50
CA ALA A 81 -7.47 -0.93 -4.87
C ALA A 81 -8.81 -0.18 -4.85
N GLU A 82 -9.38 0.04 -6.03
CA GLU A 82 -10.55 0.88 -6.21
C GLU A 82 -11.65 0.08 -6.94
N THR A 83 -12.89 0.44 -6.67
CA THR A 83 -14.06 -0.19 -7.30
C THR A 83 -14.70 0.69 -8.37
N ASP A 84 -14.44 1.98 -8.33
CA ASP A 84 -14.91 3.01 -9.26
C ASP A 84 -13.90 4.15 -9.34
N ASN A 85 -14.00 5.01 -10.35
CA ASN A 85 -13.16 6.19 -10.56
C ASN A 85 -11.65 5.92 -10.31
N VAL A 86 -11.19 4.73 -10.72
CA VAL A 86 -9.87 4.16 -10.38
C VAL A 86 -8.73 5.15 -10.61
N VAL A 87 -8.71 5.80 -11.78
CA VAL A 87 -7.65 6.75 -12.15
C VAL A 87 -7.73 8.00 -11.28
N GLU A 88 -8.91 8.60 -11.12
CA GLU A 88 -9.09 9.84 -10.35
C GLU A 88 -8.68 9.66 -8.87
N TYR A 89 -9.07 8.53 -8.26
CA TYR A 89 -8.65 8.24 -6.88
C TYR A 89 -7.15 7.98 -6.76
N ALA A 90 -6.56 7.33 -7.77
CA ALA A 90 -5.12 7.13 -7.81
C ALA A 90 -4.34 8.45 -7.96
N GLU A 91 -4.79 9.38 -8.80
CA GLU A 91 -4.20 10.72 -8.96
C GLU A 91 -4.26 11.52 -7.64
N ARG A 92 -5.41 11.51 -6.97
CA ARG A 92 -5.56 12.12 -5.64
C ARG A 92 -4.64 11.48 -4.60
N LYS A 93 -4.52 10.15 -4.62
CA LYS A 93 -3.62 9.41 -3.74
C LYS A 93 -2.16 9.75 -4.02
N LEU A 94 -1.76 9.78 -5.28
CA LEU A 94 -0.42 10.17 -5.72
C LEU A 94 -0.05 11.54 -5.17
N ALA A 95 -0.89 12.56 -5.41
CA ALA A 95 -0.67 13.92 -4.95
C ALA A 95 -0.58 14.01 -3.42
N ARG A 96 -1.48 13.31 -2.69
CA ARG A 96 -1.51 13.32 -1.23
C ARG A 96 -0.33 12.62 -0.59
N LYS A 97 0.15 11.51 -1.19
CA LYS A 97 1.23 10.67 -0.61
C LYS A 97 2.63 11.15 -1.04
N GLY A 98 2.75 11.88 -2.14
CA GLY A 98 4.04 12.37 -2.66
C GLY A 98 4.96 11.26 -3.18
N CYS A 99 4.42 10.09 -3.49
CA CYS A 99 5.17 9.00 -4.12
C CYS A 99 5.37 9.26 -5.62
N ASP A 100 6.16 8.43 -6.30
CA ASP A 100 6.50 8.65 -7.72
C ASP A 100 5.46 8.06 -8.67
N ALA A 101 4.80 6.97 -8.25
CA ALA A 101 3.69 6.37 -8.97
C ALA A 101 2.72 5.64 -8.04
N ILE A 102 1.49 5.47 -8.52
CA ILE A 102 0.46 4.60 -7.95
C ILE A 102 0.09 3.53 -8.98
N ILE A 103 0.12 2.28 -8.56
CA ILE A 103 -0.46 1.16 -9.32
C ILE A 103 -1.90 1.00 -8.86
N ALA A 104 -2.84 1.45 -9.69
CA ALA A 104 -4.26 1.47 -9.38
C ALA A 104 -4.93 0.22 -9.93
N ASN A 105 -5.39 -0.68 -9.06
CA ASN A 105 -6.11 -1.90 -9.42
C ASN A 105 -7.60 -1.67 -9.39
N ASP A 106 -8.30 -2.09 -10.46
CA ASP A 106 -9.75 -2.25 -10.45
C ASP A 106 -10.12 -3.58 -9.77
N VAL A 107 -10.60 -3.51 -8.54
CA VAL A 107 -11.01 -4.69 -7.76
C VAL A 107 -12.51 -4.97 -7.83
N SER A 108 -13.26 -4.22 -8.65
CA SER A 108 -14.68 -4.51 -8.92
C SER A 108 -14.86 -5.71 -9.85
N ARG A 109 -13.82 -6.07 -10.59
CA ARG A 109 -13.82 -7.14 -11.60
C ARG A 109 -13.56 -8.50 -10.96
N ALA A 110 -14.21 -9.53 -11.49
CA ALA A 110 -14.00 -10.91 -11.05
C ALA A 110 -12.61 -11.48 -11.42
N ASP A 111 -11.94 -10.88 -12.42
CA ASP A 111 -10.62 -11.28 -12.92
C ASP A 111 -9.48 -10.38 -12.42
N SER A 112 -9.72 -9.56 -11.39
CA SER A 112 -8.73 -8.61 -10.89
C SER A 112 -8.79 -8.43 -9.37
N GLY A 113 -7.63 -8.26 -8.74
CA GLY A 113 -7.51 -7.86 -7.34
C GLY A 113 -7.20 -9.00 -6.38
N PHE A 114 -7.86 -8.98 -5.22
CA PHE A 114 -7.58 -9.94 -4.15
C PHE A 114 -8.09 -11.35 -4.49
N GLY A 115 -7.25 -12.36 -4.24
CA GLY A 115 -7.63 -13.77 -4.44
C GLY A 115 -7.61 -14.26 -5.89
N THR A 116 -7.26 -13.41 -6.86
CA THR A 116 -7.08 -13.76 -8.28
C THR A 116 -5.60 -13.81 -8.65
N ASP A 117 -5.26 -14.48 -9.77
CA ASP A 117 -3.90 -14.53 -10.31
C ASP A 117 -3.60 -13.37 -11.27
N THR A 118 -4.61 -12.58 -11.59
CA THR A 118 -4.54 -11.48 -12.56
C THR A 118 -4.96 -10.15 -11.96
N ASN A 119 -4.55 -9.06 -12.60
CA ASN A 119 -4.92 -7.69 -12.27
C ASN A 119 -5.25 -6.90 -13.52
N LYS A 120 -6.31 -6.09 -13.46
CA LYS A 120 -6.54 -4.95 -14.33
C LYS A 120 -6.07 -3.70 -13.61
N ALA A 121 -5.06 -3.02 -14.15
CA ALA A 121 -4.43 -1.91 -13.45
C ALA A 121 -4.09 -0.75 -14.38
N TRP A 122 -3.84 0.39 -13.76
CA TRP A 122 -3.26 1.59 -14.36
C TRP A 122 -1.99 1.96 -13.60
N ILE A 123 -0.99 2.45 -14.33
CA ILE A 123 0.14 3.15 -13.75
C ILE A 123 -0.18 4.64 -13.79
N VAL A 124 -0.24 5.28 -12.65
CA VAL A 124 -0.49 6.71 -12.51
C VAL A 124 0.76 7.36 -11.93
N SER A 125 1.43 8.19 -12.70
CA SER A 125 2.59 8.98 -12.30
C SER A 125 2.29 10.48 -12.37
N THR A 126 3.23 11.32 -11.98
CA THR A 126 3.08 12.78 -12.07
C THR A 126 3.07 13.30 -13.51
N THR A 127 3.54 12.52 -14.47
CA THR A 127 3.71 12.93 -15.88
C THR A 127 2.80 12.18 -16.84
N ASP A 128 2.34 10.98 -16.47
CA ASP A 128 1.59 10.12 -17.37
C ASP A 128 0.64 9.17 -16.61
N THR A 129 -0.43 8.76 -17.30
CA THR A 129 -1.36 7.74 -16.85
C THR A 129 -1.48 6.67 -17.93
N GLN A 130 -0.99 5.48 -17.65
CA GLN A 130 -0.97 4.35 -18.57
C GLN A 130 -1.97 3.28 -18.13
N GLU A 131 -2.92 2.95 -19.01
CA GLU A 131 -3.77 1.78 -18.84
C GLU A 131 -3.04 0.50 -19.24
N LEU A 132 -3.06 -0.51 -18.37
CA LEU A 132 -2.48 -1.82 -18.66
C LEU A 132 -3.59 -2.80 -19.11
N PRO A 133 -3.28 -3.76 -20.00
CA PRO A 133 -4.16 -4.90 -20.23
C PRO A 133 -4.33 -5.70 -18.93
N VAL A 134 -5.24 -6.68 -18.92
CA VAL A 134 -5.26 -7.66 -17.81
C VAL A 134 -3.97 -8.46 -17.85
N LEU A 135 -3.20 -8.40 -16.78
CA LEU A 135 -1.90 -9.04 -16.63
C LEU A 135 -1.93 -10.05 -15.49
N THR A 136 -1.13 -11.10 -15.58
CA THR A 136 -0.82 -11.92 -14.41
C THR A 136 0.00 -11.10 -13.39
N LYS A 137 -0.06 -11.47 -12.12
CA LYS A 137 0.71 -10.79 -11.07
C LYS A 137 2.23 -10.78 -11.34
N PRO A 138 2.86 -11.85 -11.84
CA PRO A 138 4.26 -11.79 -12.27
C PRO A 138 4.51 -10.78 -13.40
N GLN A 139 3.66 -10.74 -14.44
CA GLN A 139 3.79 -9.78 -15.54
C GLN A 139 3.62 -8.33 -15.04
N LEU A 140 2.68 -8.08 -14.12
CA LEU A 140 2.53 -6.77 -13.51
C LEU A 140 3.77 -6.39 -12.69
N ALA A 141 4.35 -7.34 -11.94
CA ALA A 141 5.59 -7.11 -11.19
C ALA A 141 6.75 -6.72 -12.12
N ASP A 142 6.94 -7.43 -13.23
CA ASP A 142 7.96 -7.10 -14.23
C ASP A 142 7.71 -5.70 -14.83
N THR A 143 6.46 -5.35 -15.10
CA THR A 143 6.08 -4.01 -15.60
C THR A 143 6.45 -2.91 -14.58
N ILE A 144 6.21 -3.15 -13.29
CA ILE A 144 6.56 -2.21 -12.21
C ILE A 144 8.08 -2.08 -12.06
N LEU A 145 8.83 -3.19 -12.17
CA LEU A 145 10.29 -3.14 -12.10
C LEU A 145 10.88 -2.36 -13.29
N ASN A 146 10.31 -2.52 -14.48
CA ASN A 146 10.71 -1.74 -15.66
C ASN A 146 10.35 -0.24 -15.49
N LEU A 147 9.23 0.07 -14.87
CA LEU A 147 8.86 1.46 -14.55
C LEU A 147 9.91 2.12 -13.65
N LEU A 148 10.40 1.43 -12.62
CA LEU A 148 11.41 1.97 -11.70
C LEU A 148 12.70 2.42 -12.40
N GLN A 149 13.05 1.82 -13.52
CA GLN A 149 14.24 2.19 -14.30
C GLN A 149 14.03 3.48 -15.11
N ASN A 150 12.78 3.92 -15.29
CA ASN A 150 12.41 5.06 -16.14
C ASN A 150 11.82 6.24 -15.33
N LEU A 151 11.65 6.09 -14.01
CA LEU A 151 11.28 7.15 -13.07
C LEU A 151 12.53 7.89 -12.58
#